data_68afa7748459b6916c1c746503ebaec4
#
_entry.id   68afa7748459b6916c1c746503ebaec4
#
_cell.length_a   1.000
_cell.length_b   1.000
_cell.length_c   1.000
_cell.angle_alpha   90.00
_cell.angle_beta   90.00
_cell.angle_gamma   90.00
#
_symmetry.space_group_name_H-M   'P 1'
#
loop_
_entity.id
_entity.type
_entity.pdbx_description
1 polymer ?
#
loop_
_entity_poly.entity_id
_entity_poly.type
_entity_poly.pdbx_seq_one_letter_code
_entity_poly.pdbx_strand_id
1 'polypeptide(L)'
;MIRLEVLNENIDLSDFISQSLNGTIFQNPRFLNYHPENRFPQEQFQIQNFQFFKKNKLVAFLPGRVVTLESGEKVYKSPFASSYGGYVFYKKIKFSEIEEVISLTIAHLKVLGVSEMHLTPGLTCYGHEQGEKENFVEYNLMKEGADVETVELCMVHKVSNEELTQRVDSKIRTELKHCIKYNISGEVEQGVSKSAYDLLESSQANFGKTPTHSFEDLQRICELFPDKIFTFKSYHDGNLIGGIIGFKIQEKVLNTFYIFDAPEHREYKPNHYNYHQVLTWAQNNGIEYVDFGPATFGYTPHYPLIFFKEKFDALPFLKKRYIKKL
;
A
#
# COMPACT_ATOMS: atom_id res chain seq x y z
N MET A 1 -17.78 -1.39 26.65
CA MET A 1 -16.48 -1.93 27.05
C MET A 1 -15.97 -2.82 25.91
N ILE A 2 -14.79 -2.59 25.46
CA ILE A 2 -14.07 -3.36 24.43
C ILE A 2 -13.15 -4.35 25.16
N ARG A 3 -13.05 -5.57 24.63
CA ARG A 3 -12.15 -6.60 25.10
C ARG A 3 -11.02 -6.77 24.08
N LEU A 4 -9.77 -6.76 24.54
CA LEU A 4 -8.59 -7.04 23.73
C LEU A 4 -8.24 -8.53 23.83
N GLU A 5 -7.95 -9.13 22.69
CA GLU A 5 -7.35 -10.46 22.55
C GLU A 5 -6.07 -10.38 21.73
N VAL A 6 -5.11 -11.22 22.03
CA VAL A 6 -3.82 -11.28 21.35
C VAL A 6 -3.74 -12.56 20.54
N LEU A 7 -3.31 -12.42 19.28
CA LEU A 7 -2.99 -13.54 18.41
C LEU A 7 -1.51 -13.53 18.06
N ASN A 8 -0.86 -14.65 18.31
CA ASN A 8 0.57 -14.85 18.04
C ASN A 8 0.80 -15.59 16.73
N GLU A 9 -0.12 -15.49 15.78
CA GLU A 9 -0.10 -16.16 14.49
C GLU A 9 -0.67 -15.29 13.37
N ASN A 10 -0.35 -15.65 12.12
CA ASN A 10 -0.88 -14.99 10.93
C ASN A 10 -2.17 -15.69 10.49
N ILE A 11 -3.31 -15.15 10.90
CA ILE A 11 -4.62 -15.62 10.47
C ILE A 11 -5.13 -14.86 9.24
N ASP A 12 -6.10 -15.43 8.55
CA ASP A 12 -6.82 -14.73 7.48
C ASP A 12 -7.94 -13.84 8.04
N LEU A 13 -7.87 -12.56 7.75
CA LEU A 13 -8.88 -11.55 8.11
C LEU A 13 -9.54 -10.90 6.90
N SER A 14 -9.55 -11.57 5.75
CA SER A 14 -10.10 -11.02 4.49
C SER A 14 -11.55 -10.56 4.67
N ASP A 15 -12.40 -11.32 5.36
CA ASP A 15 -13.80 -10.96 5.60
C ASP A 15 -13.94 -9.70 6.47
N PHE A 16 -13.12 -9.56 7.50
CA PHE A 16 -13.12 -8.35 8.33
C PHE A 16 -12.61 -7.14 7.56
N ILE A 17 -11.52 -7.30 6.81
CA ILE A 17 -10.89 -6.25 6.02
C ILE A 17 -11.85 -5.74 4.94
N SER A 18 -12.58 -6.62 4.25
CA SER A 18 -13.57 -6.24 3.22
C SER A 18 -14.72 -5.38 3.78
N GLN A 19 -15.03 -5.52 5.07
CA GLN A 19 -16.07 -4.77 5.78
C GLN A 19 -15.51 -3.63 6.63
N SER A 20 -14.21 -3.41 6.61
CA SER A 20 -13.54 -2.39 7.40
C SER A 20 -13.66 -1.00 6.79
N LEU A 21 -13.33 0.01 7.59
CA LEU A 21 -13.23 1.40 7.15
C LEU A 21 -12.02 1.60 6.23
N ASN A 22 -10.86 1.03 6.61
CA ASN A 22 -9.54 1.43 6.12
C ASN A 22 -8.57 0.26 5.90
N GLY A 23 -9.04 -0.98 6.05
CA GLY A 23 -8.18 -2.15 5.93
C GLY A 23 -7.76 -2.42 4.48
N THR A 24 -6.52 -2.87 4.32
CA THR A 24 -5.93 -3.27 3.04
C THR A 24 -5.36 -4.69 3.13
N ILE A 25 -4.98 -5.29 2.00
CA ILE A 25 -4.29 -6.59 2.01
C ILE A 25 -2.99 -6.55 2.82
N PHE A 26 -2.31 -5.40 2.90
CA PHE A 26 -1.06 -5.24 3.67
C PHE A 26 -1.25 -5.36 5.18
N GLN A 27 -2.47 -5.10 5.68
CA GLN A 27 -2.82 -5.25 7.09
C GLN A 27 -3.43 -6.62 7.38
N ASN A 28 -3.70 -7.45 6.36
CA ASN A 28 -4.09 -8.84 6.55
C ASN A 28 -2.87 -9.65 7.00
N PRO A 29 -2.87 -10.29 8.18
CA PRO A 29 -1.74 -11.10 8.62
C PRO A 29 -1.36 -12.22 7.65
N ARG A 30 -2.34 -12.76 6.91
CA ARG A 30 -2.11 -13.73 5.84
C ARG A 30 -1.18 -13.20 4.75
N PHE A 31 -1.14 -11.87 4.49
CA PHE A 31 -0.24 -11.29 3.51
C PHE A 31 1.23 -11.63 3.83
N LEU A 32 1.62 -11.62 5.10
CA LEU A 32 2.99 -11.89 5.51
C LEU A 32 3.44 -13.35 5.30
N ASN A 33 2.51 -14.26 4.97
CA ASN A 33 2.82 -15.65 4.68
C ASN A 33 3.54 -15.86 3.33
N TYR A 34 3.73 -14.80 2.51
CA TYR A 34 4.59 -14.90 1.33
C TYR A 34 6.08 -14.97 1.69
N HIS A 35 6.48 -14.48 2.86
CA HIS A 35 7.86 -14.56 3.30
C HIS A 35 8.27 -16.01 3.58
N PRO A 36 9.45 -16.48 3.10
CA PRO A 36 10.00 -17.73 3.55
C PRO A 36 10.27 -17.69 5.06
N GLU A 37 10.14 -18.84 5.72
CA GLU A 37 10.27 -18.96 7.19
C GLU A 37 11.58 -18.41 7.75
N ASN A 38 12.66 -18.49 6.98
CA ASN A 38 14.00 -18.05 7.38
C ASN A 38 14.33 -16.61 6.98
N ARG A 39 13.41 -15.85 6.37
CA ARG A 39 13.68 -14.46 5.94
C ARG A 39 14.02 -13.55 7.11
N PHE A 40 13.35 -13.74 8.25
CA PHE A 40 13.55 -12.97 9.46
C PHE A 40 13.89 -13.92 10.62
N PRO A 41 15.01 -13.71 11.32
CA PRO A 41 15.32 -14.50 12.52
C PRO A 41 14.20 -14.39 13.56
N GLN A 42 13.67 -15.52 14.00
CA GLN A 42 12.52 -15.59 14.90
C GLN A 42 12.80 -15.02 16.28
N GLU A 43 14.04 -15.12 16.76
CA GLU A 43 14.50 -14.57 18.03
C GLU A 43 14.49 -13.04 18.07
N GLN A 44 14.40 -12.37 16.92
CA GLN A 44 14.38 -10.91 16.84
C GLN A 44 12.98 -10.32 16.90
N PHE A 45 11.94 -11.13 16.76
CA PHE A 45 10.57 -10.63 16.82
C PHE A 45 9.56 -11.67 17.34
N GLN A 46 8.43 -11.15 17.84
CA GLN A 46 7.25 -11.94 18.20
C GLN A 46 6.02 -11.40 17.49
N ILE A 47 5.21 -12.27 16.90
CA ILE A 47 3.90 -11.90 16.34
C ILE A 47 3.04 -11.37 17.49
N GLN A 48 2.50 -10.17 17.30
CA GLN A 48 1.66 -9.51 18.29
C GLN A 48 0.52 -8.80 17.56
N ASN A 49 -0.46 -9.59 17.13
CA ASN A 49 -1.66 -9.10 16.49
C ASN A 49 -2.74 -8.85 17.56
N PHE A 50 -3.35 -7.67 17.57
CA PHE A 50 -4.40 -7.32 18.52
C PHE A 50 -5.76 -7.36 17.86
N GLN A 51 -6.70 -8.10 18.47
CA GLN A 51 -8.11 -8.12 18.14
C GLN A 51 -8.92 -7.42 19.22
N PHE A 52 -9.87 -6.60 18.81
CA PHE A 52 -10.72 -5.85 19.72
C PHE A 52 -12.18 -6.20 19.50
N PHE A 53 -12.82 -6.74 20.52
CA PHE A 53 -14.19 -7.21 20.47
C PHE A 53 -15.11 -6.32 21.31
N LYS A 54 -16.23 -5.90 20.71
CA LYS A 54 -17.37 -5.35 21.44
C LYS A 54 -18.45 -6.43 21.51
N LYS A 55 -18.73 -6.92 22.74
CA LYS A 55 -19.46 -8.18 22.94
C LYS A 55 -18.70 -9.30 22.19
N ASN A 56 -19.35 -9.94 21.21
CA ASN A 56 -18.73 -11.01 20.41
C ASN A 56 -18.39 -10.57 18.96
N LYS A 57 -18.44 -9.26 18.67
CA LYS A 57 -18.14 -8.73 17.35
C LYS A 57 -16.76 -8.11 17.33
N LEU A 58 -15.92 -8.53 16.37
CA LEU A 58 -14.66 -7.86 16.04
C LEU A 58 -14.96 -6.44 15.53
N VAL A 59 -14.42 -5.42 16.20
CA VAL A 59 -14.64 -4.01 15.88
C VAL A 59 -13.36 -3.29 15.47
N ALA A 60 -12.20 -3.81 15.86
CA ALA A 60 -10.91 -3.30 15.41
C ALA A 60 -9.87 -4.43 15.40
N PHE A 61 -8.84 -4.23 14.62
CA PHE A 61 -7.69 -5.10 14.49
C PHE A 61 -6.42 -4.25 14.35
N LEU A 62 -5.32 -4.68 14.94
CA LEU A 62 -4.00 -4.06 14.78
C LEU A 62 -2.96 -5.16 14.52
N PRO A 63 -2.51 -5.35 13.27
CA PRO A 63 -1.42 -6.28 12.97
C PRO A 63 -0.09 -5.71 13.42
N GLY A 64 0.82 -6.54 13.89
CA GLY A 64 2.17 -6.08 14.20
C GLY A 64 3.08 -7.12 14.82
N ARG A 65 4.27 -6.67 15.15
CA ARG A 65 5.34 -7.45 15.75
C ARG A 65 5.98 -6.65 16.87
N VAL A 66 6.30 -7.33 17.97
CA VAL A 66 7.27 -6.83 18.94
C VAL A 66 8.65 -7.26 18.47
N VAL A 67 9.48 -6.29 18.15
CA VAL A 67 10.86 -6.48 17.69
C VAL A 67 11.80 -6.16 18.85
N THR A 68 12.73 -7.06 19.14
CA THR A 68 13.82 -6.79 20.10
C THR A 68 15.01 -6.24 19.32
N LEU A 69 15.43 -5.03 19.65
CA LEU A 69 16.58 -4.37 19.04
C LEU A 69 17.87 -4.94 19.62
N GLU A 70 19.03 -4.66 18.99
CA GLU A 70 20.34 -5.04 19.49
C GLU A 70 20.65 -4.46 20.88
N SER A 71 20.05 -3.31 21.23
CA SER A 71 20.11 -2.71 22.56
C SER A 71 19.36 -3.50 23.64
N GLY A 72 18.55 -4.49 23.27
CA GLY A 72 17.64 -5.19 24.14
C GLY A 72 16.27 -4.50 24.33
N GLU A 73 16.09 -3.30 23.78
CA GLU A 73 14.80 -2.62 23.80
C GLU A 73 13.78 -3.31 22.92
N LYS A 74 12.52 -3.26 23.33
CA LYS A 74 11.39 -3.81 22.58
C LYS A 74 10.61 -2.68 21.91
N VAL A 75 10.38 -2.80 20.63
CA VAL A 75 9.61 -1.86 19.81
C VAL A 75 8.45 -2.60 19.14
N TYR A 76 7.23 -2.07 19.25
CA TYR A 76 6.09 -2.58 18.48
C TYR A 76 6.04 -1.90 17.11
N LYS A 77 6.01 -2.69 16.03
CA LYS A 77 5.96 -2.19 14.66
C LYS A 77 4.71 -2.65 13.92
N SER A 78 3.96 -1.70 13.37
CA SER A 78 2.85 -1.91 12.45
C SER A 78 2.91 -0.85 11.32
N PRO A 79 3.36 -1.22 10.13
CA PRO A 79 3.62 -2.57 9.63
C PRO A 79 4.95 -3.18 10.12
N PHE A 80 5.02 -4.50 9.97
CA PHE A 80 6.26 -5.24 9.92
C PHE A 80 6.36 -5.91 8.53
N ALA A 81 7.37 -5.55 7.74
CA ALA A 81 7.62 -6.12 6.43
C ALA A 81 6.43 -6.01 5.44
N SER A 82 5.67 -4.93 5.50
CA SER A 82 4.64 -4.56 4.52
C SER A 82 4.54 -3.04 4.38
N SER A 83 3.77 -2.55 3.37
CA SER A 83 3.74 -1.13 3.03
C SER A 83 2.96 -0.27 4.02
N TYR A 84 1.87 -0.83 4.56
CA TYR A 84 0.96 -0.17 5.49
C TYR A 84 0.60 -1.09 6.63
N GLY A 85 0.37 -0.49 7.80
CA GLY A 85 -0.07 -1.13 9.02
C GLY A 85 -1.07 -0.23 9.75
N GLY A 86 -0.96 -0.18 11.09
CA GLY A 86 -1.88 0.58 11.93
C GLY A 86 -3.23 -0.12 12.12
N TYR A 87 -4.12 0.57 12.78
CA TYR A 87 -5.43 0.02 13.14
C TYR A 87 -6.33 -0.15 11.92
N VAL A 88 -7.01 -1.29 11.86
CA VAL A 88 -8.12 -1.55 10.94
C VAL A 88 -9.40 -1.53 11.75
N PHE A 89 -10.36 -0.69 11.36
CA PHE A 89 -11.60 -0.49 12.09
C PHE A 89 -12.82 -0.94 11.29
N TYR A 90 -13.77 -1.53 11.99
CA TYR A 90 -15.10 -1.76 11.42
C TYR A 90 -15.74 -0.43 11.01
N LYS A 91 -16.36 -0.38 9.81
CA LYS A 91 -16.88 0.86 9.20
C LYS A 91 -17.84 1.70 10.05
N LYS A 92 -18.51 1.10 11.04
CA LYS A 92 -19.45 1.78 11.94
C LYS A 92 -18.86 2.11 13.31
N ILE A 93 -17.52 2.04 13.47
CA ILE A 93 -16.85 2.36 14.74
C ILE A 93 -17.14 3.80 15.16
N LYS A 94 -17.23 4.03 16.47
CA LYS A 94 -17.47 5.35 17.06
C LYS A 94 -16.18 5.92 17.63
N PHE A 95 -16.12 7.25 17.77
CA PHE A 95 -14.99 7.95 18.37
C PHE A 95 -14.54 7.37 19.70
N SER A 96 -15.49 7.17 20.65
CA SER A 96 -15.17 6.60 21.97
C SER A 96 -14.68 5.16 21.94
N GLU A 97 -15.03 4.39 20.88
CA GLU A 97 -14.54 3.04 20.69
C GLU A 97 -13.10 3.05 20.16
N ILE A 98 -12.76 3.99 19.26
CA ILE A 98 -11.39 4.21 18.79
C ILE A 98 -10.49 4.61 19.96
N GLU A 99 -10.94 5.53 20.80
CA GLU A 99 -10.23 5.96 22.00
C GLU A 99 -9.96 4.77 22.93
N GLU A 100 -10.97 3.95 23.23
CA GLU A 100 -10.84 2.76 24.09
C GLU A 100 -9.85 1.74 23.48
N VAL A 101 -9.89 1.50 22.16
CA VAL A 101 -8.98 0.60 21.44
C VAL A 101 -7.52 1.07 21.56
N ILE A 102 -7.25 2.34 21.32
CA ILE A 102 -5.89 2.89 21.41
C ILE A 102 -5.35 2.82 22.83
N SER A 103 -6.15 3.21 23.83
CA SER A 103 -5.77 3.15 25.24
C SER A 103 -5.48 1.71 25.71
N LEU A 104 -6.30 0.73 25.29
CA LEU A 104 -6.06 -0.69 25.60
C LEU A 104 -4.77 -1.20 24.97
N THR A 105 -4.45 -0.80 23.72
CA THR A 105 -3.19 -1.16 23.06
C THR A 105 -2.00 -0.63 23.84
N ILE A 106 -2.00 0.66 24.18
CA ILE A 106 -0.92 1.31 24.94
C ILE A 106 -0.71 0.61 26.29
N ALA A 107 -1.79 0.37 27.01
CA ALA A 107 -1.72 -0.30 28.32
C ALA A 107 -1.11 -1.71 28.19
N HIS A 108 -1.50 -2.47 27.17
CA HIS A 108 -0.98 -3.83 26.97
C HIS A 108 0.50 -3.83 26.57
N LEU A 109 0.91 -2.93 25.65
CA LEU A 109 2.30 -2.82 25.22
C LEU A 109 3.23 -2.41 26.38
N LYS A 110 2.78 -1.54 27.29
CA LYS A 110 3.50 -1.22 28.53
C LYS A 110 3.74 -2.45 29.42
N VAL A 111 2.72 -3.30 29.59
CA VAL A 111 2.85 -4.56 30.35
C VAL A 111 3.88 -5.50 29.73
N LEU A 112 4.00 -5.51 28.39
CA LEU A 112 5.01 -6.29 27.67
C LEU A 112 6.44 -5.70 27.75
N GLY A 113 6.60 -4.51 28.35
CA GLY A 113 7.89 -3.80 28.43
C GLY A 113 8.33 -3.24 27.08
N VAL A 114 7.38 -2.91 26.21
CA VAL A 114 7.65 -2.23 24.94
C VAL A 114 7.93 -0.75 25.21
N SER A 115 9.02 -0.22 24.68
CA SER A 115 9.43 1.19 24.85
C SER A 115 8.78 2.14 23.85
N GLU A 116 8.52 1.66 22.65
CA GLU A 116 7.96 2.49 21.57
C GLU A 116 6.97 1.70 20.71
N MET A 117 5.94 2.40 20.22
CA MET A 117 4.99 1.90 19.23
C MET A 117 5.12 2.72 17.94
N HIS A 118 5.42 2.05 16.83
CA HIS A 118 5.53 2.64 15.50
C HIS A 118 4.35 2.22 14.63
N LEU A 119 3.62 3.18 14.07
CA LEU A 119 2.47 2.94 13.21
C LEU A 119 2.62 3.68 11.87
N THR A 120 2.36 2.98 10.76
CA THR A 120 2.27 3.60 9.43
C THR A 120 0.93 3.21 8.81
N PRO A 121 -0.18 3.92 9.11
CA PRO A 121 -1.48 3.61 8.55
C PRO A 121 -1.53 3.84 7.04
N GLY A 122 -2.57 3.31 6.40
CA GLY A 122 -2.89 3.60 5.01
C GLY A 122 -3.25 5.06 4.78
N LEU A 123 -3.38 5.46 3.51
CA LEU A 123 -3.80 6.82 3.17
C LEU A 123 -5.27 7.05 3.53
N THR A 124 -5.62 8.28 3.87
CA THR A 124 -6.99 8.64 4.25
C THR A 124 -8.02 8.37 3.13
N CYS A 125 -7.61 8.47 1.86
CA CYS A 125 -8.48 8.14 0.73
C CYS A 125 -8.89 6.65 0.68
N TYR A 126 -8.19 5.75 1.34
CA TYR A 126 -8.57 4.33 1.40
C TYR A 126 -9.86 4.09 2.19
N GLY A 127 -10.26 5.02 3.05
CA GLY A 127 -11.55 5.02 3.74
C GLY A 127 -12.74 5.39 2.87
N HIS A 128 -12.55 5.67 1.58
CA HIS A 128 -13.57 6.12 0.62
C HIS A 128 -14.37 7.33 1.14
N GLU A 129 -15.71 7.28 1.07
CA GLU A 129 -16.60 8.33 1.58
C GLU A 129 -16.55 8.55 3.11
N GLN A 130 -15.90 7.63 3.84
CA GLN A 130 -15.74 7.70 5.29
C GLN A 130 -14.29 7.97 5.71
N GLY A 131 -13.44 8.37 4.76
CA GLY A 131 -12.00 8.62 5.00
C GLY A 131 -11.73 9.67 6.08
N GLU A 132 -12.66 10.60 6.29
CA GLU A 132 -12.56 11.60 7.36
C GLU A 132 -12.56 10.98 8.77
N LYS A 133 -13.08 9.75 8.95
CA LYS A 133 -13.01 9.06 10.24
C LYS A 133 -11.57 8.69 10.64
N GLU A 134 -10.63 8.61 9.69
CA GLU A 134 -9.21 8.45 9.99
C GLU A 134 -8.68 9.60 10.85
N ASN A 135 -9.27 10.80 10.76
CA ASN A 135 -8.93 11.92 11.61
C ASN A 135 -9.21 11.62 13.10
N PHE A 136 -10.18 10.75 13.42
CA PHE A 136 -10.40 10.31 14.80
C PHE A 136 -9.24 9.44 15.32
N VAL A 137 -8.63 8.64 14.46
CA VAL A 137 -7.46 7.81 14.80
C VAL A 137 -6.27 8.72 15.04
N GLU A 138 -5.98 9.63 14.10
CA GLU A 138 -4.89 10.58 14.20
C GLU A 138 -5.03 11.46 15.46
N TYR A 139 -6.24 12.02 15.70
CA TYR A 139 -6.50 12.80 16.89
C TYR A 139 -6.23 12.04 18.18
N ASN A 140 -6.70 10.78 18.29
CA ASN A 140 -6.50 9.98 19.50
C ASN A 140 -5.04 9.57 19.69
N LEU A 141 -4.30 9.27 18.63
CA LEU A 141 -2.86 9.00 18.69
C LEU A 141 -2.11 10.22 19.23
N MET A 142 -2.40 11.43 18.68
CA MET A 142 -1.78 12.67 19.14
C MET A 142 -2.19 13.02 20.58
N LYS A 143 -3.45 12.81 20.96
CA LYS A 143 -3.94 12.97 22.34
C LYS A 143 -3.18 12.10 23.32
N GLU A 144 -2.86 10.87 22.93
CA GLU A 144 -2.04 9.95 23.72
C GLU A 144 -0.54 10.28 23.66
N GLY A 145 -0.14 11.36 22.98
CA GLY A 145 1.25 11.84 22.86
C GLY A 145 2.07 11.06 21.83
N ALA A 146 1.46 10.62 20.74
CA ALA A 146 2.22 10.16 19.58
C ALA A 146 2.69 11.35 18.76
N ASP A 147 3.93 11.27 18.27
CA ASP A 147 4.53 12.23 17.36
C ASP A 147 4.52 11.69 15.91
N VAL A 148 4.53 12.59 14.94
CA VAL A 148 4.76 12.25 13.53
C VAL A 148 6.26 12.25 13.26
N GLU A 149 6.84 11.06 13.09
CA GLU A 149 8.27 10.91 12.83
C GLU A 149 8.63 11.27 11.39
N THR A 150 7.84 10.78 10.44
CA THR A 150 8.12 10.95 9.02
C THR A 150 6.82 11.16 8.25
N VAL A 151 6.91 12.02 7.23
CA VAL A 151 5.83 12.24 6.26
C VAL A 151 6.36 12.02 4.85
N GLU A 152 5.66 11.23 4.05
CA GLU A 152 5.89 11.10 2.62
C GLU A 152 4.66 11.61 1.86
N LEU A 153 4.89 12.28 0.72
CA LEU A 153 3.83 12.71 -0.18
C LEU A 153 3.54 11.59 -1.16
N CYS A 154 2.37 10.96 -1.06
CA CYS A 154 1.85 10.02 -2.03
C CYS A 154 0.93 10.74 -3.01
N MET A 155 0.97 10.33 -4.28
CA MET A 155 0.14 10.93 -5.33
C MET A 155 -0.93 9.92 -5.76
N VAL A 156 -2.19 10.32 -5.67
CA VAL A 156 -3.34 9.43 -5.89
C VAL A 156 -4.28 10.03 -6.93
N HIS A 157 -4.59 9.28 -7.99
CA HIS A 157 -5.61 9.67 -8.96
C HIS A 157 -6.99 9.21 -8.46
N LYS A 158 -7.93 10.15 -8.36
CA LYS A 158 -9.34 9.84 -8.08
C LYS A 158 -10.04 9.52 -9.40
N VAL A 159 -10.45 8.28 -9.58
CA VAL A 159 -11.15 7.81 -10.79
C VAL A 159 -12.54 8.46 -10.85
N SER A 160 -12.96 8.85 -12.03
CA SER A 160 -14.30 9.38 -12.30
C SER A 160 -14.84 8.82 -13.62
N ASN A 161 -16.11 9.09 -13.91
CA ASN A 161 -16.74 8.69 -15.18
C ASN A 161 -16.40 9.61 -16.36
N GLU A 162 -15.67 10.70 -16.11
CA GLU A 162 -15.21 11.60 -17.17
C GLU A 162 -14.15 10.91 -18.04
N GLU A 163 -14.13 11.25 -19.31
CA GLU A 163 -13.11 10.74 -20.21
C GLU A 163 -11.72 11.16 -19.74
N LEU A 164 -10.82 10.20 -19.56
CA LEU A 164 -9.48 10.42 -18.99
C LEU A 164 -8.70 11.49 -19.77
N THR A 165 -8.85 11.53 -21.10
CA THR A 165 -8.19 12.52 -21.96
C THR A 165 -8.58 13.96 -21.67
N GLN A 166 -9.74 14.21 -21.05
CA GLN A 166 -10.18 15.55 -20.66
C GLN A 166 -9.55 15.99 -19.33
N ARG A 167 -9.18 15.06 -18.48
CA ARG A 167 -8.63 15.30 -17.14
C ARG A 167 -7.10 15.41 -17.11
N VAL A 168 -6.42 14.64 -17.96
CA VAL A 168 -4.95 14.66 -18.00
C VAL A 168 -4.41 15.90 -18.72
N ASP A 169 -3.20 16.31 -18.35
CA ASP A 169 -2.49 17.43 -18.95
C ASP A 169 -2.34 17.29 -20.48
N SER A 170 -2.27 18.42 -21.20
CA SER A 170 -2.11 18.46 -22.64
C SER A 170 -0.87 17.72 -23.15
N LYS A 171 0.21 17.72 -22.36
CA LYS A 171 1.43 16.99 -22.68
C LYS A 171 1.18 15.48 -22.65
N ILE A 172 0.43 14.96 -21.67
CA ILE A 172 0.05 13.55 -21.63
C ILE A 172 -0.75 13.17 -22.87
N ARG A 173 -1.74 13.99 -23.27
CA ARG A 173 -2.51 13.75 -24.50
C ARG A 173 -1.59 13.68 -25.74
N THR A 174 -0.57 14.52 -25.80
CA THR A 174 0.41 14.51 -26.90
C THR A 174 1.26 13.24 -26.89
N GLU A 175 1.75 12.83 -25.73
CA GLU A 175 2.54 11.60 -25.60
C GLU A 175 1.71 10.33 -25.87
N LEU A 176 0.42 10.31 -25.52
CA LEU A 176 -0.48 9.21 -25.87
C LEU A 176 -0.73 9.12 -27.37
N LYS A 177 -0.89 10.26 -28.07
CA LYS A 177 -0.95 10.28 -29.56
C LYS A 177 0.35 9.75 -30.18
N HIS A 178 1.49 10.02 -29.55
CA HIS A 178 2.77 9.45 -29.97
C HIS A 178 2.78 7.92 -29.81
N CYS A 179 2.32 7.39 -28.68
CA CYS A 179 2.19 5.95 -28.48
C CYS A 179 1.31 5.29 -29.56
N ILE A 180 0.17 5.91 -29.92
CA ILE A 180 -0.71 5.44 -30.99
C ILE A 180 0.01 5.43 -32.33
N LYS A 181 0.75 6.49 -32.65
CA LYS A 181 1.51 6.62 -33.92
C LYS A 181 2.54 5.50 -34.07
N TYR A 182 3.14 5.05 -32.97
CA TYR A 182 4.13 3.98 -32.97
C TYR A 182 3.52 2.60 -32.67
N ASN A 183 2.20 2.46 -32.79
CA ASN A 183 1.47 1.20 -32.63
C ASN A 183 1.78 0.50 -31.29
N ILE A 184 1.97 1.27 -30.22
CA ILE A 184 2.12 0.69 -28.89
C ILE A 184 0.81 -0.01 -28.52
N SER A 185 0.91 -1.29 -28.19
CA SER A 185 -0.20 -2.11 -27.74
C SER A 185 -0.07 -2.47 -26.24
N GLY A 186 -1.17 -2.84 -25.62
CA GLY A 186 -1.21 -3.16 -24.19
C GLY A 186 -1.93 -4.47 -23.91
N GLU A 187 -1.54 -5.08 -22.82
CA GLU A 187 -2.15 -6.27 -22.25
C GLU A 187 -2.30 -6.09 -20.74
N VAL A 188 -3.41 -6.58 -20.16
CA VAL A 188 -3.57 -6.69 -18.71
C VAL A 188 -3.59 -8.17 -18.35
N GLU A 189 -2.62 -8.56 -17.56
CA GLU A 189 -2.47 -9.93 -17.04
C GLU A 189 -2.86 -9.96 -15.57
N GLN A 190 -3.60 -10.98 -15.16
CA GLN A 190 -3.82 -11.28 -13.75
C GLN A 190 -2.60 -12.07 -13.23
N GLY A 191 -1.94 -11.54 -12.20
CA GLY A 191 -0.67 -12.07 -11.70
C GLY A 191 0.55 -11.41 -12.33
N VAL A 192 1.69 -12.09 -12.28
CA VAL A 192 2.99 -11.61 -12.75
C VAL A 192 3.67 -12.71 -13.56
N SER A 193 3.92 -12.47 -14.87
CA SER A 193 4.72 -13.37 -15.69
C SER A 193 6.22 -13.21 -15.46
N LYS A 194 6.98 -14.26 -15.78
CA LYS A 194 8.44 -14.24 -15.64
C LYS A 194 9.06 -13.14 -16.52
N SER A 195 8.55 -12.94 -17.75
CA SER A 195 9.04 -11.90 -18.66
C SER A 195 8.84 -10.48 -18.10
N ALA A 196 7.70 -10.21 -17.45
CA ALA A 196 7.45 -8.94 -16.81
C ALA A 196 8.38 -8.74 -15.59
N TYR A 197 8.63 -9.77 -14.82
CA TYR A 197 9.55 -9.72 -13.70
C TYR A 197 11.00 -9.50 -14.13
N ASP A 198 11.47 -10.19 -15.18
CA ASP A 198 12.83 -10.03 -15.70
C ASP A 198 13.08 -8.60 -16.20
N LEU A 199 12.08 -7.99 -16.86
CA LEU A 199 12.16 -6.60 -17.27
C LEU A 199 12.14 -5.65 -16.05
N LEU A 200 11.35 -5.92 -15.02
CA LEU A 200 11.35 -5.17 -13.76
C LEU A 200 12.74 -5.21 -13.10
N GLU A 201 13.32 -6.40 -12.97
CA GLU A 201 14.64 -6.60 -12.37
C GLU A 201 15.72 -5.83 -13.14
N SER A 202 15.74 -5.99 -14.47
CA SER A 202 16.65 -5.25 -15.36
C SER A 202 16.45 -3.73 -15.25
N SER A 203 15.20 -3.26 -15.26
CA SER A 203 14.87 -1.85 -15.12
C SER A 203 15.38 -1.26 -13.79
N GLN A 204 15.21 -1.99 -12.68
CA GLN A 204 15.68 -1.54 -11.37
C GLN A 204 17.22 -1.59 -11.24
N ALA A 205 17.87 -2.57 -11.84
CA ALA A 205 19.33 -2.70 -11.85
C ALA A 205 20.01 -1.47 -12.48
N ASN A 206 19.38 -0.81 -13.47
CA ASN A 206 19.89 0.43 -14.06
C ASN A 206 19.95 1.60 -13.06
N PHE A 207 19.26 1.50 -11.93
CA PHE A 207 19.30 2.48 -10.83
C PHE A 207 20.07 1.95 -9.59
N GLY A 208 20.81 0.83 -9.73
CA GLY A 208 21.49 0.18 -8.62
C GLY A 208 20.56 -0.38 -7.55
N LYS A 209 19.32 -0.75 -7.93
CA LYS A 209 18.29 -1.28 -7.04
C LYS A 209 17.92 -2.71 -7.42
N THR A 210 17.32 -3.42 -6.48
CA THR A 210 16.66 -4.71 -6.70
C THR A 210 15.19 -4.61 -6.28
N PRO A 211 14.28 -5.35 -6.92
CA PRO A 211 12.91 -5.43 -6.45
C PRO A 211 12.84 -5.92 -4.98
N THR A 212 11.93 -5.34 -4.21
CA THR A 212 11.71 -5.76 -2.80
C THR A 212 11.24 -7.21 -2.70
N HIS A 213 10.48 -7.68 -3.70
CA HIS A 213 9.98 -9.05 -3.81
C HIS A 213 10.78 -9.78 -4.88
N SER A 214 11.17 -11.04 -4.62
CA SER A 214 11.63 -11.96 -5.68
C SER A 214 10.45 -12.38 -6.57
N PHE A 215 10.74 -13.06 -7.69
CA PHE A 215 9.68 -13.60 -8.53
C PHE A 215 8.81 -14.60 -7.76
N GLU A 216 9.44 -15.45 -6.97
CA GLU A 216 8.79 -16.46 -6.12
C GLU A 216 7.91 -15.80 -5.05
N ASP A 217 8.35 -14.68 -4.46
CA ASP A 217 7.54 -13.89 -3.52
C ASP A 217 6.26 -13.39 -4.19
N LEU A 218 6.36 -12.82 -5.41
CA LEU A 218 5.20 -12.33 -6.16
C LEU A 218 4.27 -13.46 -6.56
N GLN A 219 4.81 -14.62 -6.98
CA GLN A 219 3.99 -15.80 -7.26
C GLN A 219 3.21 -16.24 -6.01
N ARG A 220 3.88 -16.30 -4.87
CA ARG A 220 3.24 -16.67 -3.60
C ARG A 220 2.18 -15.66 -3.15
N ILE A 221 2.40 -14.35 -3.37
CA ILE A 221 1.37 -13.33 -3.14
C ILE A 221 0.17 -13.56 -4.07
N CYS A 222 0.40 -13.88 -5.35
CA CYS A 222 -0.66 -14.21 -6.31
C CYS A 222 -1.47 -15.45 -5.87
N GLU A 223 -0.83 -16.46 -5.31
CA GLU A 223 -1.50 -17.65 -4.76
C GLU A 223 -2.34 -17.30 -3.51
N LEU A 224 -1.81 -16.47 -2.62
CA LEU A 224 -2.53 -16.02 -1.43
C LEU A 224 -3.70 -15.08 -1.76
N PHE A 225 -3.56 -14.23 -2.77
CA PHE A 225 -4.51 -13.22 -3.18
C PHE A 225 -4.70 -13.20 -4.71
N PRO A 226 -5.33 -14.24 -5.30
CA PRO A 226 -5.33 -14.46 -6.74
C PRO A 226 -6.01 -13.37 -7.56
N ASP A 227 -6.93 -12.60 -6.96
CA ASP A 227 -7.68 -11.51 -7.61
C ASP A 227 -7.14 -10.10 -7.27
N LYS A 228 -5.94 -10.01 -6.67
CA LYS A 228 -5.42 -8.73 -6.17
C LYS A 228 -4.20 -8.20 -6.92
N ILE A 229 -3.53 -9.03 -7.71
CA ILE A 229 -2.31 -8.63 -8.42
C ILE A 229 -2.58 -8.61 -9.92
N PHE A 230 -2.21 -7.51 -10.56
CA PHE A 230 -2.38 -7.30 -12.00
C PHE A 230 -1.09 -6.73 -12.59
N THR A 231 -0.71 -7.20 -13.78
CA THR A 231 0.40 -6.65 -14.55
C THR A 231 -0.14 -5.99 -15.81
N PHE A 232 0.11 -4.71 -15.95
CA PHE A 232 -0.19 -3.89 -17.13
C PHE A 232 1.07 -3.84 -17.98
N LYS A 233 1.02 -4.40 -19.18
CA LYS A 233 2.18 -4.54 -20.08
C LYS A 233 2.00 -3.67 -21.33
N SER A 234 3.09 -3.11 -21.82
CA SER A 234 3.13 -2.39 -23.09
C SER A 234 4.13 -3.04 -24.04
N TYR A 235 3.75 -3.11 -25.30
CA TYR A 235 4.51 -3.77 -26.36
C TYR A 235 4.72 -2.83 -27.55
N HIS A 236 5.88 -2.97 -28.20
CA HIS A 236 6.21 -2.41 -29.49
C HIS A 236 6.76 -3.50 -30.39
N ASP A 237 6.19 -3.69 -31.56
CA ASP A 237 6.56 -4.74 -32.52
C ASP A 237 6.68 -6.15 -31.88
N GLY A 238 5.75 -6.47 -30.96
CA GLY A 238 5.71 -7.74 -30.24
C GLY A 238 6.69 -7.87 -29.07
N ASN A 239 7.58 -6.89 -28.86
CA ASN A 239 8.52 -6.87 -27.75
C ASN A 239 7.90 -6.18 -26.53
N LEU A 240 8.06 -6.76 -25.34
CA LEU A 240 7.68 -6.13 -24.08
C LEU A 240 8.62 -4.96 -23.77
N ILE A 241 8.09 -3.73 -23.74
CA ILE A 241 8.88 -2.50 -23.56
C ILE A 241 8.67 -1.82 -22.21
N GLY A 242 7.70 -2.23 -21.44
CA GLY A 242 7.45 -1.69 -20.10
C GLY A 242 6.18 -2.23 -19.47
N GLY A 243 5.97 -1.89 -18.20
CA GLY A 243 4.76 -2.30 -17.49
C GLY A 243 4.64 -1.69 -16.11
N ILE A 244 3.49 -1.99 -15.49
CA ILE A 244 3.17 -1.68 -14.09
C ILE A 244 2.63 -2.94 -13.44
N ILE A 245 3.21 -3.34 -12.29
CA ILE A 245 2.59 -4.34 -11.43
C ILE A 245 1.78 -3.59 -10.38
N GLY A 246 0.47 -3.77 -10.44
CA GLY A 246 -0.51 -3.16 -9.55
C GLY A 246 -1.05 -4.13 -8.53
N PHE A 247 -1.23 -3.65 -7.29
CA PHE A 247 -1.86 -4.39 -6.20
C PHE A 247 -3.22 -3.77 -5.92
N LYS A 248 -4.30 -4.51 -6.14
CA LYS A 248 -5.64 -4.13 -5.72
C LYS A 248 -5.72 -4.30 -4.20
N ILE A 249 -5.26 -3.29 -3.48
CA ILE A 249 -5.09 -3.36 -2.03
C ILE A 249 -6.39 -3.33 -1.25
N GLN A 250 -7.46 -2.82 -1.87
CA GLN A 250 -8.85 -2.87 -1.44
C GLN A 250 -9.74 -3.07 -2.67
N GLU A 251 -11.04 -3.30 -2.47
CA GLU A 251 -11.97 -3.49 -3.59
C GLU A 251 -12.00 -2.30 -4.55
N LYS A 252 -11.76 -1.09 -4.05
CA LYS A 252 -11.85 0.16 -4.78
C LYS A 252 -10.53 0.92 -4.90
N VAL A 253 -9.40 0.33 -4.47
CA VAL A 253 -8.09 0.96 -4.51
C VAL A 253 -7.07 0.05 -5.18
N LEU A 254 -6.45 0.56 -6.24
CA LEU A 254 -5.30 -0.04 -6.91
C LEU A 254 -4.04 0.78 -6.58
N ASN A 255 -3.02 0.12 -6.07
CA ASN A 255 -1.69 0.72 -5.87
C ASN A 255 -0.75 0.28 -7.00
N THR A 256 -0.11 1.22 -7.71
CA THR A 256 0.90 0.93 -8.75
C THR A 256 2.25 0.64 -8.09
N PHE A 257 2.43 -0.60 -7.65
CA PHE A 257 3.54 -0.98 -6.76
C PHE A 257 4.90 -0.96 -7.47
N TYR A 258 4.99 -1.55 -8.66
CA TYR A 258 6.20 -1.52 -9.49
C TYR A 258 5.92 -0.91 -10.84
N ILE A 259 6.82 -0.02 -11.27
CA ILE A 259 6.81 0.59 -12.60
C ILE A 259 8.16 0.30 -13.23
N PHE A 260 8.17 -0.19 -14.45
CA PHE A 260 9.38 -0.60 -15.14
C PHE A 260 9.30 -0.34 -16.65
N ASP A 261 10.45 -0.06 -17.24
CA ASP A 261 10.59 0.15 -18.69
C ASP A 261 11.94 -0.40 -19.18
N ALA A 262 12.00 -0.70 -20.47
CA ALA A 262 13.24 -0.97 -21.18
C ALA A 262 13.86 0.37 -21.58
N PRO A 263 15.08 0.71 -21.11
CA PRO A 263 15.70 2.01 -21.37
C PRO A 263 15.83 2.36 -22.84
N GLU A 264 16.12 1.36 -23.70
CA GLU A 264 16.26 1.46 -25.16
C GLU A 264 14.95 1.79 -25.88
N HIS A 265 13.81 1.62 -25.21
CA HIS A 265 12.47 1.86 -25.76
C HIS A 265 11.76 3.10 -25.16
N ARG A 266 12.46 3.90 -24.36
CA ARG A 266 11.87 5.09 -23.69
C ARG A 266 11.37 6.16 -24.67
N GLU A 267 11.90 6.19 -25.89
CA GLU A 267 11.39 7.06 -26.94
C GLU A 267 9.91 6.80 -27.23
N TYR A 268 9.43 5.57 -27.11
CA TYR A 268 8.03 5.18 -27.34
C TYR A 268 7.09 5.49 -26.15
N LYS A 269 7.61 6.07 -25.06
CA LYS A 269 6.84 6.52 -23.89
C LYS A 269 6.06 5.41 -23.16
N PRO A 270 6.65 4.23 -22.90
CA PRO A 270 5.93 3.10 -22.31
C PRO A 270 5.25 3.47 -20.97
N ASN A 271 5.88 4.26 -20.09
CA ASN A 271 5.30 4.67 -18.82
C ASN A 271 4.04 5.53 -19.01
N HIS A 272 3.97 6.42 -20.02
CA HIS A 272 2.76 7.20 -20.30
C HIS A 272 1.62 6.28 -20.73
N TYR A 273 1.92 5.32 -21.61
CA TYR A 273 0.96 4.33 -22.06
C TYR A 273 0.45 3.45 -20.91
N ASN A 274 1.35 2.93 -20.05
CA ASN A 274 1.01 2.07 -18.95
C ASN A 274 0.14 2.77 -17.90
N TYR A 275 0.43 4.02 -17.53
CA TYR A 275 -0.43 4.80 -16.64
C TYR A 275 -1.83 5.04 -17.25
N HIS A 276 -1.91 5.36 -18.52
CA HIS A 276 -3.19 5.47 -19.22
C HIS A 276 -3.96 4.14 -19.20
N GLN A 277 -3.29 3.02 -19.47
CA GLN A 277 -3.89 1.68 -19.43
C GLN A 277 -4.42 1.35 -18.02
N VAL A 278 -3.64 1.61 -16.98
CA VAL A 278 -4.05 1.43 -15.58
C VAL A 278 -5.30 2.25 -15.24
N LEU A 279 -5.33 3.53 -15.60
CA LEU A 279 -6.45 4.42 -15.30
C LEU A 279 -7.71 4.02 -16.07
N THR A 280 -7.57 3.65 -17.35
CA THR A 280 -8.68 3.12 -18.16
C THR A 280 -9.22 1.80 -17.58
N TRP A 281 -8.32 0.90 -17.18
CA TRP A 281 -8.72 -0.34 -16.54
C TRP A 281 -9.42 -0.08 -15.20
N ALA A 282 -8.89 0.82 -14.38
CA ALA A 282 -9.46 1.21 -13.11
C ALA A 282 -10.90 1.73 -13.25
N GLN A 283 -11.14 2.60 -14.23
CA GLN A 283 -12.47 3.13 -14.55
C GLN A 283 -13.46 2.01 -14.92
N ASN A 284 -13.02 1.06 -15.73
CA ASN A 284 -13.85 -0.05 -16.20
C ASN A 284 -14.10 -1.14 -15.14
N ASN A 285 -13.30 -1.18 -14.07
CA ASN A 285 -13.36 -2.21 -13.02
C ASN A 285 -13.80 -1.68 -11.65
N GLY A 286 -14.43 -0.49 -11.61
CA GLY A 286 -15.03 0.07 -10.40
C GLY A 286 -14.03 0.48 -9.32
N ILE A 287 -12.77 0.74 -9.71
CA ILE A 287 -11.77 1.33 -8.82
C ILE A 287 -12.08 2.81 -8.63
N GLU A 288 -12.03 3.30 -7.40
CA GLU A 288 -12.25 4.70 -7.07
C GLU A 288 -10.95 5.50 -6.96
N TYR A 289 -9.87 4.84 -6.55
CA TYR A 289 -8.56 5.47 -6.36
C TYR A 289 -7.44 4.62 -6.95
N VAL A 290 -6.56 5.26 -7.70
CA VAL A 290 -5.30 4.67 -8.14
C VAL A 290 -4.17 5.38 -7.42
N ASP A 291 -3.53 4.69 -6.49
CA ASP A 291 -2.38 5.19 -5.74
C ASP A 291 -1.09 4.98 -6.55
N PHE A 292 -0.50 6.08 -6.99
CA PHE A 292 0.77 6.10 -7.71
C PHE A 292 1.99 6.00 -6.78
N GLY A 293 1.76 5.83 -5.48
CA GLY A 293 2.80 5.72 -4.48
C GLY A 293 3.49 7.04 -4.14
N PRO A 294 4.54 6.99 -3.29
CA PRO A 294 5.25 8.17 -2.82
C PRO A 294 5.96 8.91 -3.96
N ALA A 295 6.05 10.22 -3.83
CA ALA A 295 6.79 11.12 -4.70
C ALA A 295 7.82 11.95 -3.92
N THR A 296 8.07 11.57 -2.67
CA THR A 296 9.11 12.13 -1.80
C THR A 296 9.86 11.01 -1.08
N PHE A 297 11.05 11.30 -0.58
CA PHE A 297 11.80 10.46 0.34
C PHE A 297 11.81 11.19 1.70
N GLY A 298 10.88 10.82 2.59
CA GLY A 298 10.56 11.63 3.74
C GLY A 298 10.17 13.05 3.30
N TYR A 299 10.85 14.06 3.86
CA TYR A 299 10.61 15.46 3.52
C TYR A 299 11.35 15.95 2.25
N THR A 300 12.09 15.08 1.55
CA THR A 300 12.82 15.46 0.32
C THR A 300 11.97 15.20 -0.92
N PRO A 301 11.52 16.24 -1.64
CA PRO A 301 10.68 16.07 -2.83
C PRO A 301 11.46 15.55 -4.03
N HIS A 302 10.86 14.64 -4.78
CA HIS A 302 11.35 14.20 -6.09
C HIS A 302 10.55 14.91 -7.19
N TYR A 303 10.90 16.14 -7.50
CA TYR A 303 10.15 17.02 -8.41
C TYR A 303 9.79 16.37 -9.77
N PRO A 304 10.71 15.68 -10.48
CA PRO A 304 10.33 15.04 -11.75
C PRO A 304 9.18 14.04 -11.60
N LEU A 305 9.16 13.29 -10.49
CA LEU A 305 8.11 12.31 -10.23
C LEU A 305 6.80 12.98 -9.82
N ILE A 306 6.86 14.04 -9.01
CA ILE A 306 5.69 14.84 -8.64
C ILE A 306 5.05 15.40 -9.91
N PHE A 307 5.81 16.13 -10.74
CA PHE A 307 5.31 16.73 -11.98
C PHE A 307 4.78 15.71 -12.99
N PHE A 308 5.37 14.52 -13.04
CA PHE A 308 4.85 13.45 -13.88
C PHE A 308 3.47 12.99 -13.40
N LYS A 309 3.32 12.72 -12.10
CA LYS A 309 2.06 12.23 -11.51
C LYS A 309 0.94 13.29 -11.54
N GLU A 310 1.27 14.57 -11.29
CA GLU A 310 0.33 15.69 -11.41
C GLU A 310 -0.29 15.78 -12.81
N LYS A 311 0.49 15.52 -13.88
CA LYS A 311 -0.02 15.53 -15.26
C LYS A 311 -1.06 14.44 -15.53
N PHE A 312 -1.11 13.41 -14.71
CA PHE A 312 -2.16 12.37 -14.70
C PHE A 312 -3.28 12.69 -13.70
N ASP A 313 -3.47 13.97 -13.34
CA ASP A 313 -4.52 14.43 -12.43
C ASP A 313 -4.45 13.74 -11.05
N ALA A 314 -3.24 13.45 -10.58
CA ALA A 314 -3.04 12.88 -9.25
C ALA A 314 -3.02 13.97 -8.18
N LEU A 315 -3.71 13.70 -7.07
CA LEU A 315 -3.84 14.57 -5.90
C LEU A 315 -2.89 14.11 -4.78
N PRO A 316 -2.38 15.03 -3.97
CA PRO A 316 -1.46 14.71 -2.88
C PRO A 316 -2.20 14.15 -1.66
N PHE A 317 -1.64 13.08 -1.06
CA PHE A 317 -2.04 12.52 0.22
C PHE A 317 -0.81 12.28 1.09
N LEU A 318 -0.94 12.47 2.40
CA LEU A 318 0.17 12.31 3.32
C LEU A 318 0.21 10.87 3.87
N LYS A 319 1.32 10.18 3.65
CA LYS A 319 1.66 8.94 4.34
C LYS A 319 2.49 9.30 5.56
N LYS A 320 1.93 9.09 6.75
CA LYS A 320 2.55 9.47 8.02
C LYS A 320 3.03 8.23 8.77
N ARG A 321 4.20 8.33 9.39
CA ARG A 321 4.64 7.39 10.40
C ARG A 321 4.52 8.04 11.77
N TYR A 322 3.78 7.38 12.66
CA TYR A 322 3.60 7.81 14.05
C TYR A 322 4.53 7.01 14.94
N ILE A 323 5.15 7.71 15.89
CA ILE A 323 5.89 7.13 17.02
C ILE A 323 5.20 7.52 18.31
N LYS A 324 4.98 6.54 19.20
CA LYS A 324 4.53 6.75 20.57
C LYS A 324 5.52 6.12 21.54
N LYS A 325 6.17 6.93 22.39
CA LYS A 325 6.93 6.46 23.55
C LYS A 325 5.96 5.97 24.63
N LEU A 326 6.25 4.81 25.21
CA LEU A 326 5.36 4.09 26.13
C LEU A 326 5.81 4.17 27.60
#